data_be1ce3bda0cd8ec26959f458623ef4c7
#
_entry.id   be1ce3bda0cd8ec26959f458623ef4c7
#
_cell.length_a   1.000
_cell.length_b   1.000
_cell.length_c   1.000
_cell.angle_alpha   90.00
_cell.angle_beta   90.00
_cell.angle_gamma   90.00
#
_symmetry.space_group_name_H-M   'P 1'
#
loop_
_entity.id
_entity.type
_entity.pdbx_description
1 polymer ?
#
loop_
_entity_poly.entity_id
_entity_poly.type
_entity_poly.pdbx_seq_one_letter_code
_entity_poly.pdbx_strand_id
1 'polypeptide(L)'
;MTGAAPHINEQFAEAAFSNQSVIFDDLYSGDTIIGYKRKRVRDHILKYLKSGGSILELNSGTGEDALFFAKEGFKTHATDISKGMQQQLREKVAKHGVQHLVSNELCSYTELEKLNNKGPYDLIFSNFAGLNCTGELDKVLSSFAGLLNPGGMVTLVVLPKFCLWETLLVFKGKFKTAFRRFFSSKGRKAHVEGVYFDCFYYNPSYIKKRLKQEFDILGVEGLCTIVPPSYIEGFAEKHPRAYKILTGWEDSLKGSWPFKYIGDYYIISLRKR
;
A
#
# COMPACT_ATOMS: atom_id res chain seq x y z
N MET A 1 -9.07 -24.80 -9.10
CA MET A 1 -9.54 -23.72 -9.98
C MET A 1 -8.30 -22.96 -10.41
N THR A 2 -8.05 -22.79 -11.69
CA THR A 2 -6.98 -21.94 -12.23
C THR A 2 -7.33 -20.49 -11.93
N GLY A 3 -6.39 -19.71 -11.35
CA GLY A 3 -6.58 -18.26 -11.13
C GLY A 3 -6.89 -17.55 -12.46
N ALA A 4 -7.53 -16.40 -12.40
CA ALA A 4 -7.78 -15.56 -13.56
C ALA A 4 -6.44 -15.15 -14.21
N ALA A 5 -6.42 -14.94 -15.53
CA ALA A 5 -5.25 -14.37 -16.19
C ALA A 5 -4.93 -12.99 -15.57
N PRO A 6 -3.64 -12.58 -15.43
CA PRO A 6 -3.25 -11.40 -14.67
C PRO A 6 -4.02 -10.12 -15.05
N HIS A 7 -4.13 -9.81 -16.33
CA HIS A 7 -4.87 -8.64 -16.82
C HIS A 7 -6.39 -8.71 -16.51
N ILE A 8 -6.99 -9.91 -16.49
CA ILE A 8 -8.40 -10.12 -16.11
C ILE A 8 -8.57 -9.87 -14.61
N ASN A 9 -7.61 -10.30 -13.78
CA ASN A 9 -7.65 -10.05 -12.36
C ASN A 9 -7.59 -8.55 -12.03
N GLU A 10 -6.78 -7.78 -12.74
CA GLU A 10 -6.71 -6.33 -12.58
C GLU A 10 -8.03 -5.65 -12.98
N GLN A 11 -8.71 -6.12 -14.03
CA GLN A 11 -10.05 -5.63 -14.41
C GLN A 11 -11.08 -5.88 -13.32
N PHE A 12 -11.05 -7.05 -12.67
CA PHE A 12 -11.93 -7.32 -11.54
C PHE A 12 -11.59 -6.42 -10.33
N ALA A 13 -10.31 -6.21 -10.03
CA ALA A 13 -9.91 -5.28 -9.00
C ALA A 13 -10.32 -3.83 -9.33
N GLU A 14 -10.16 -3.40 -10.59
CA GLU A 14 -10.64 -2.10 -11.07
C GLU A 14 -12.14 -1.94 -10.84
N ALA A 15 -12.96 -2.90 -11.27
CA ALA A 15 -14.41 -2.86 -11.10
C ALA A 15 -14.80 -2.81 -9.61
N ALA A 16 -14.14 -3.63 -8.76
CA ALA A 16 -14.38 -3.65 -7.32
C ALA A 16 -14.14 -2.29 -6.67
N PHE A 17 -12.97 -1.69 -6.94
CA PHE A 17 -12.60 -0.40 -6.37
C PHE A 17 -13.35 0.77 -7.01
N SER A 18 -13.74 0.70 -8.28
CA SER A 18 -14.62 1.69 -8.91
C SER A 18 -16.00 1.69 -8.25
N ASN A 19 -16.58 0.53 -7.96
CA ASN A 19 -17.83 0.43 -7.21
C ASN A 19 -17.72 1.03 -5.80
N GLN A 20 -16.59 0.84 -5.13
CA GLN A 20 -16.36 1.33 -3.76
C GLN A 20 -16.02 2.82 -3.71
N SER A 21 -15.60 3.44 -4.82
CA SER A 21 -14.99 4.76 -4.84
C SER A 21 -15.81 5.86 -4.15
N VAL A 22 -17.13 5.84 -4.31
CA VAL A 22 -18.03 6.87 -3.75
C VAL A 22 -18.10 6.82 -2.22
N ILE A 23 -18.01 5.62 -1.64
CA ILE A 23 -18.12 5.41 -0.19
C ILE A 23 -16.77 5.16 0.49
N PHE A 24 -15.68 5.13 -0.30
CA PHE A 24 -14.36 4.74 0.17
C PHE A 24 -13.86 5.60 1.33
N ASP A 25 -13.97 6.90 1.19
CA ASP A 25 -13.50 7.82 2.23
C ASP A 25 -14.34 7.70 3.51
N ASP A 26 -15.65 7.57 3.40
CA ASP A 26 -16.56 7.41 4.53
C ASP A 26 -16.30 6.10 5.29
N LEU A 27 -15.97 5.03 4.58
CA LEU A 27 -15.62 3.74 5.18
C LEU A 27 -14.33 3.79 6.02
N TYR A 28 -13.35 4.61 5.61
CA TYR A 28 -12.00 4.52 6.16
C TYR A 28 -11.53 5.76 6.92
N SER A 29 -12.17 6.94 6.74
CA SER A 29 -11.72 8.20 7.38
C SER A 29 -11.88 8.21 8.90
N GLY A 30 -12.87 7.52 9.43
CA GLY A 30 -13.15 7.45 10.87
C GLY A 30 -12.42 6.34 11.63
N ASP A 31 -11.70 5.45 10.95
CA ASP A 31 -11.02 4.32 11.60
C ASP A 31 -9.67 4.73 12.18
N THR A 32 -9.57 4.68 13.52
CA THR A 32 -8.34 5.06 14.26
C THR A 32 -7.12 4.23 13.84
N ILE A 33 -7.30 2.93 13.57
CA ILE A 33 -6.20 2.03 13.17
C ILE A 33 -5.75 2.33 11.74
N ILE A 34 -6.67 2.67 10.83
CA ILE A 34 -6.33 3.10 9.47
C ILE A 34 -5.58 4.43 9.52
N GLY A 35 -6.04 5.38 10.31
CA GLY A 35 -5.33 6.64 10.57
C GLY A 35 -3.91 6.41 11.10
N TYR A 36 -3.76 5.52 12.08
CA TYR A 36 -2.46 5.10 12.63
C TYR A 36 -1.54 4.50 11.55
N LYS A 37 -2.04 3.54 10.77
CA LYS A 37 -1.26 2.94 9.67
C LYS A 37 -0.78 4.00 8.68
N ARG A 38 -1.67 4.89 8.26
CA ARG A 38 -1.37 5.97 7.31
C ARG A 38 -0.31 6.92 7.85
N LYS A 39 -0.46 7.35 9.11
CA LYS A 39 0.54 8.18 9.78
C LYS A 39 1.92 7.50 9.82
N ARG A 40 1.97 6.22 10.20
CA ARG A 40 3.22 5.44 10.26
C ARG A 40 3.93 5.37 8.91
N VAL A 41 3.19 5.15 7.82
CA VAL A 41 3.75 5.12 6.46
C VAL A 41 4.28 6.50 6.06
N ARG A 42 3.52 7.56 6.30
CA ARG A 42 3.92 8.94 5.99
C ARG A 42 5.17 9.36 6.79
N ASP A 43 5.19 9.12 8.09
CA ASP A 43 6.35 9.38 8.94
C ASP A 43 7.59 8.59 8.48
N HIS A 44 7.41 7.35 8.02
CA HIS A 44 8.51 6.55 7.48
C HIS A 44 9.09 7.16 6.20
N ILE A 45 8.25 7.60 5.26
CA ILE A 45 8.66 8.23 4.01
C ILE A 45 9.40 9.54 4.28
N LEU A 46 8.85 10.40 5.14
CA LEU A 46 9.42 11.72 5.45
C LEU A 46 10.81 11.66 6.11
N LYS A 47 11.22 10.51 6.66
CA LYS A 47 12.60 10.33 7.14
C LYS A 47 13.65 10.37 6.02
N TYR A 48 13.27 10.00 4.81
CA TYR A 48 14.20 9.78 3.71
C TYR A 48 13.99 10.74 2.54
N LEU A 49 12.78 11.27 2.38
CA LEU A 49 12.40 12.12 1.26
C LEU A 49 12.70 13.59 1.57
N LYS A 50 13.41 14.26 0.67
CA LYS A 50 13.71 15.69 0.80
C LYS A 50 12.50 16.51 0.40
N SER A 51 12.26 17.63 1.09
CA SER A 51 11.19 18.58 0.78
C SER A 51 11.23 19.04 -0.68
N GLY A 52 10.06 19.23 -1.28
CA GLY A 52 9.91 19.71 -2.67
C GLY A 52 10.17 18.65 -3.74
N GLY A 53 10.43 17.39 -3.36
CA GLY A 53 10.60 16.29 -4.30
C GLY A 53 9.35 15.90 -5.08
N SER A 54 9.54 15.10 -6.12
CA SER A 54 8.49 14.56 -6.99
C SER A 54 8.16 13.11 -6.63
N ILE A 55 6.86 12.80 -6.57
CA ILE A 55 6.34 11.49 -6.16
C ILE A 55 5.50 10.91 -7.30
N LEU A 56 5.77 9.65 -7.67
CA LEU A 56 4.84 8.81 -8.40
C LEU A 56 4.09 7.92 -7.41
N GLU A 57 2.80 8.18 -7.22
CA GLU A 57 1.94 7.36 -6.38
C GLU A 57 1.18 6.35 -7.24
N LEU A 58 1.40 5.07 -6.96
CA LEU A 58 0.70 3.95 -7.60
C LEU A 58 -0.53 3.57 -6.77
N ASN A 59 -1.59 3.11 -7.44
CA ASN A 59 -2.85 2.75 -6.76
C ASN A 59 -3.31 3.83 -5.77
N SER A 60 -3.35 5.08 -6.23
CA SER A 60 -3.59 6.27 -5.40
C SER A 60 -4.99 6.33 -4.78
N GLY A 61 -5.93 5.51 -5.27
CA GLY A 61 -7.31 5.51 -4.81
C GLY A 61 -7.93 6.92 -4.91
N THR A 62 -8.62 7.33 -3.86
CA THR A 62 -9.26 8.67 -3.78
C THR A 62 -8.28 9.81 -3.47
N GLY A 63 -6.95 9.55 -3.44
CA GLY A 63 -5.91 10.58 -3.32
C GLY A 63 -5.61 11.08 -1.92
N GLU A 64 -5.89 10.30 -0.88
CA GLU A 64 -5.62 10.68 0.51
C GLU A 64 -4.13 10.92 0.79
N ASP A 65 -3.24 10.13 0.20
CA ASP A 65 -1.81 10.32 0.38
C ASP A 65 -1.27 11.38 -0.59
N ALA A 66 -1.78 11.46 -1.82
CA ALA A 66 -1.46 12.55 -2.75
C ALA A 66 -1.78 13.93 -2.14
N LEU A 67 -2.96 14.07 -1.51
CA LEU A 67 -3.34 15.30 -0.83
C LEU A 67 -2.42 15.62 0.36
N PHE A 68 -2.05 14.62 1.14
CA PHE A 68 -1.11 14.79 2.24
C PHE A 68 0.24 15.30 1.74
N PHE A 69 0.84 14.63 0.74
CA PHE A 69 2.13 15.03 0.20
C PHE A 69 2.09 16.42 -0.46
N ALA A 70 0.99 16.77 -1.11
CA ALA A 70 0.82 18.12 -1.65
C ALA A 70 0.81 19.19 -0.54
N LYS A 71 0.16 18.93 0.60
CA LYS A 71 0.18 19.82 1.77
C LYS A 71 1.58 19.95 2.39
N GLU A 72 2.40 18.90 2.28
CA GLU A 72 3.81 18.92 2.68
C GLU A 72 4.74 19.55 1.61
N GLY A 73 4.17 20.07 0.50
CA GLY A 73 4.92 20.77 -0.56
C GLY A 73 5.55 19.86 -1.62
N PHE A 74 5.17 18.59 -1.70
CA PHE A 74 5.63 17.67 -2.73
C PHE A 74 4.77 17.73 -3.99
N LYS A 75 5.38 17.54 -5.16
CA LYS A 75 4.66 17.33 -6.42
C LYS A 75 4.32 15.85 -6.54
N THR A 76 3.04 15.51 -6.63
CA THR A 76 2.58 14.12 -6.73
C THR A 76 1.92 13.86 -8.07
N HIS A 77 2.38 12.85 -8.80
CA HIS A 77 1.70 12.27 -9.94
C HIS A 77 0.99 10.99 -9.48
N ALA A 78 -0.33 11.05 -9.36
CA ALA A 78 -1.15 10.00 -8.76
C ALA A 78 -1.77 9.11 -9.84
N THR A 79 -1.47 7.81 -9.82
CA THR A 79 -1.98 6.84 -10.81
C THR A 79 -2.88 5.80 -10.16
N ASP A 80 -3.93 5.45 -10.86
CA ASP A 80 -4.82 4.34 -10.51
C ASP A 80 -5.48 3.79 -11.78
N ILE A 81 -5.85 2.51 -11.78
CA ILE A 81 -6.59 1.89 -12.88
C ILE A 81 -8.10 2.20 -12.80
N SER A 82 -8.61 2.50 -11.61
CA SER A 82 -10.02 2.77 -11.33
C SER A 82 -10.43 4.19 -11.76
N LYS A 83 -11.35 4.28 -12.70
CA LYS A 83 -11.94 5.56 -13.14
C LYS A 83 -12.67 6.26 -11.99
N GLY A 84 -13.41 5.50 -11.18
CA GLY A 84 -14.15 6.03 -10.04
C GLY A 84 -13.20 6.65 -9.00
N MET A 85 -12.12 5.95 -8.64
CA MET A 85 -11.10 6.46 -7.72
C MET A 85 -10.46 7.75 -8.25
N GLN A 86 -10.07 7.76 -9.53
CA GLN A 86 -9.45 8.92 -10.15
C GLN A 86 -10.40 10.13 -10.24
N GLN A 87 -11.70 9.91 -10.34
CA GLN A 87 -12.69 10.98 -10.26
C GLN A 87 -12.75 11.59 -8.87
N GLN A 88 -12.85 10.76 -7.82
CA GLN A 88 -12.85 11.21 -6.43
C GLN A 88 -11.57 11.98 -6.09
N LEU A 89 -10.42 11.50 -6.58
CA LEU A 89 -9.14 12.19 -6.43
C LEU A 89 -9.19 13.59 -7.04
N ARG A 90 -9.65 13.74 -8.28
CA ARG A 90 -9.75 15.06 -8.96
C ARG A 90 -10.65 16.03 -8.19
N GLU A 91 -11.81 15.56 -7.74
CA GLU A 91 -12.75 16.35 -6.95
C GLU A 91 -12.12 16.81 -5.62
N LYS A 92 -11.44 15.90 -4.92
CA LYS A 92 -10.72 16.19 -3.67
C LYS A 92 -9.58 17.20 -3.88
N VAL A 93 -8.78 17.03 -4.90
CA VAL A 93 -7.67 17.93 -5.27
C VAL A 93 -8.19 19.33 -5.59
N ALA A 94 -9.30 19.42 -6.36
CA ALA A 94 -9.96 20.69 -6.69
C ALA A 94 -10.51 21.37 -5.42
N LYS A 95 -11.21 20.62 -4.56
CA LYS A 95 -11.76 21.11 -3.29
C LYS A 95 -10.71 21.72 -2.38
N HIS A 96 -9.49 21.16 -2.40
CA HIS A 96 -8.39 21.63 -1.54
C HIS A 96 -7.45 22.64 -2.21
N GLY A 97 -7.67 23.00 -3.48
CA GLY A 97 -6.88 24.01 -4.19
C GLY A 97 -5.43 23.62 -4.49
N VAL A 98 -5.13 22.31 -4.56
CA VAL A 98 -3.76 21.79 -4.75
C VAL A 98 -3.49 21.25 -6.15
N GLN A 99 -4.27 21.64 -7.16
CA GLN A 99 -4.13 21.17 -8.55
C GLN A 99 -2.75 21.48 -9.15
N HIS A 100 -2.06 22.49 -8.64
CA HIS A 100 -0.70 22.84 -9.06
C HIS A 100 0.39 21.91 -8.53
N LEU A 101 0.07 21.07 -7.53
CA LEU A 101 0.98 20.08 -6.93
C LEU A 101 0.57 18.64 -7.22
N VAL A 102 -0.70 18.39 -7.55
CA VAL A 102 -1.19 17.04 -7.81
C VAL A 102 -1.68 16.93 -9.24
N SER A 103 -1.00 16.11 -10.04
CA SER A 103 -1.48 15.62 -11.32
C SER A 103 -1.95 14.17 -11.18
N ASN A 104 -2.84 13.73 -12.06
CA ASN A 104 -3.36 12.38 -12.04
C ASN A 104 -3.46 11.75 -13.42
N GLU A 105 -3.30 10.44 -13.49
CA GLU A 105 -3.37 9.66 -14.73
C GLU A 105 -4.02 8.30 -14.50
N LEU A 106 -4.91 7.89 -15.40
CA LEU A 106 -5.49 6.56 -15.42
C LEU A 106 -4.47 5.60 -16.01
N CYS A 107 -3.77 4.84 -15.17
CA CYS A 107 -2.73 3.92 -15.59
C CYS A 107 -2.64 2.72 -14.63
N SER A 108 -2.51 1.52 -15.18
CA SER A 108 -2.17 0.35 -14.39
C SER A 108 -0.69 0.39 -13.98
N TYR A 109 -0.39 -0.01 -12.75
CA TYR A 109 0.99 -0.19 -12.30
C TYR A 109 1.73 -1.31 -13.06
N THR A 110 1.04 -2.18 -13.77
CA THR A 110 1.66 -3.19 -14.66
C THR A 110 1.96 -2.64 -16.04
N GLU A 111 1.59 -1.39 -16.33
CA GLU A 111 1.76 -0.73 -17.64
C GLU A 111 2.43 0.65 -17.49
N LEU A 112 3.35 0.82 -16.55
CA LEU A 112 4.02 2.11 -16.28
C LEU A 112 4.83 2.64 -17.47
N GLU A 113 5.17 1.79 -18.43
CA GLU A 113 5.76 2.23 -19.71
C GLU A 113 4.82 3.10 -20.54
N LYS A 114 3.50 3.00 -20.30
CA LYS A 114 2.47 3.79 -20.99
C LYS A 114 2.19 5.16 -20.35
N LEU A 115 2.80 5.46 -19.20
CA LEU A 115 2.64 6.77 -18.56
C LEU A 115 2.99 7.92 -19.53
N ASN A 116 2.15 8.94 -19.55
CA ASN A 116 2.43 10.20 -20.24
C ASN A 116 3.52 10.98 -19.47
N ASN A 117 3.40 11.04 -18.14
CA ASN A 117 4.41 11.63 -17.29
C ASN A 117 5.33 10.53 -16.73
N LYS A 118 6.50 10.38 -17.33
CA LYS A 118 7.52 9.37 -16.96
C LYS A 118 8.55 9.84 -15.94
N GLY A 119 8.36 11.02 -15.35
CA GLY A 119 9.28 11.57 -14.38
C GLY A 119 10.52 12.22 -15.00
N PRO A 120 11.73 12.03 -14.43
CA PRO A 120 12.02 11.11 -13.32
C PRO A 120 11.49 11.60 -11.96
N TYR A 121 11.25 10.66 -11.05
CA TYR A 121 10.69 10.92 -9.72
C TYR A 121 11.73 10.71 -8.61
N ASP A 122 11.52 11.35 -7.46
CA ASP A 122 12.35 11.15 -6.25
C ASP A 122 11.82 10.02 -5.39
N LEU A 123 10.51 9.71 -5.52
CA LEU A 123 9.86 8.61 -4.83
C LEU A 123 8.85 7.92 -5.75
N ILE A 124 8.89 6.58 -5.81
CA ILE A 124 7.76 5.75 -6.22
C ILE A 124 7.12 5.17 -4.97
N PHE A 125 5.83 5.39 -4.82
CA PHE A 125 5.06 5.04 -3.63
C PHE A 125 3.84 4.19 -3.94
N SER A 126 3.62 3.14 -3.15
CA SER A 126 2.40 2.33 -3.18
C SER A 126 1.97 2.00 -1.76
N ASN A 127 0.73 2.30 -1.41
CA ASN A 127 0.18 2.10 -0.07
C ASN A 127 -0.93 1.04 -0.05
N PHE A 128 -1.25 0.58 1.15
CA PHE A 128 -2.40 -0.29 1.48
C PHE A 128 -2.62 -1.48 0.54
N ALA A 129 -1.52 -2.18 0.20
CA ALA A 129 -1.56 -3.45 -0.53
C ALA A 129 -2.15 -3.37 -1.97
N GLY A 130 -2.16 -2.22 -2.63
CA GLY A 130 -2.59 -2.15 -4.02
C GLY A 130 -1.81 -3.12 -4.91
N LEU A 131 -0.50 -3.25 -4.71
CA LEU A 131 0.35 -4.21 -5.42
C LEU A 131 0.08 -5.68 -5.05
N ASN A 132 -0.73 -5.96 -4.04
CA ASN A 132 -1.19 -7.32 -3.76
C ASN A 132 -2.35 -7.77 -4.68
N CYS A 133 -2.91 -6.86 -5.49
CA CYS A 133 -3.97 -7.19 -6.45
C CYS A 133 -3.42 -7.73 -7.79
N THR A 134 -2.10 -7.86 -7.95
CA THR A 134 -1.50 -8.43 -9.16
C THR A 134 -0.60 -9.61 -8.88
N GLY A 135 -0.61 -10.60 -9.77
CA GLY A 135 0.37 -11.69 -9.83
C GLY A 135 1.64 -11.33 -10.61
N GLU A 136 1.66 -10.14 -11.25
CA GLU A 136 2.77 -9.67 -12.10
C GLU A 136 3.67 -8.65 -11.39
N LEU A 137 3.87 -8.81 -10.08
CA LEU A 137 4.69 -7.88 -9.30
C LEU A 137 6.11 -7.71 -9.87
N ASP A 138 6.67 -8.75 -10.51
CA ASP A 138 7.99 -8.67 -11.16
C ASP A 138 8.03 -7.60 -12.26
N LYS A 139 6.99 -7.55 -13.10
CA LYS A 139 6.85 -6.56 -14.16
C LYS A 139 6.79 -5.14 -13.57
N VAL A 140 6.01 -4.97 -12.51
CA VAL A 140 5.91 -3.68 -11.79
C VAL A 140 7.28 -3.26 -11.23
N LEU A 141 7.95 -4.15 -10.50
CA LEU A 141 9.24 -3.84 -9.87
C LEU A 141 10.32 -3.50 -10.90
N SER A 142 10.34 -4.19 -12.06
CA SER A 142 11.35 -3.96 -13.09
C SER A 142 11.24 -2.58 -13.78
N SER A 143 10.08 -1.92 -13.70
CA SER A 143 9.90 -0.58 -14.30
C SER A 143 10.43 0.56 -13.44
N PHE A 144 10.68 0.33 -12.15
CA PHE A 144 10.95 1.40 -11.19
C PHE A 144 12.25 2.16 -11.45
N ALA A 145 13.31 1.44 -11.79
CA ALA A 145 14.61 2.08 -11.98
C ALA A 145 14.59 3.13 -13.11
N GLY A 146 13.85 2.86 -14.20
CA GLY A 146 13.73 3.79 -15.34
C GLY A 146 12.92 5.07 -15.02
N LEU A 147 12.11 5.05 -13.97
CA LEU A 147 11.23 6.15 -13.59
C LEU A 147 11.80 7.02 -12.45
N LEU A 148 12.94 6.63 -11.86
CA LEU A 148 13.52 7.30 -10.71
C LEU A 148 14.77 8.11 -11.06
N ASN A 149 14.91 9.25 -10.38
CA ASN A 149 16.16 9.99 -10.30
C ASN A 149 17.29 9.10 -9.73
N PRO A 150 18.57 9.37 -10.04
CA PRO A 150 19.69 8.81 -9.29
C PRO A 150 19.51 9.09 -7.78
N GLY A 151 19.64 8.07 -6.93
CA GLY A 151 19.37 8.20 -5.50
C GLY A 151 17.89 8.31 -5.11
N GLY A 152 16.98 8.28 -6.08
CA GLY A 152 15.54 8.21 -5.84
C GLY A 152 15.15 6.93 -5.11
N MET A 153 13.98 6.93 -4.49
CA MET A 153 13.61 5.81 -3.64
C MET A 153 12.25 5.18 -4.02
N VAL A 154 12.07 3.95 -3.57
CA VAL A 154 10.81 3.20 -3.64
C VAL A 154 10.34 2.94 -2.23
N THR A 155 9.06 3.19 -1.94
CA THR A 155 8.42 2.76 -0.68
C THR A 155 7.12 2.00 -0.98
N LEU A 156 7.07 0.77 -0.53
CA LEU A 156 5.93 -0.13 -0.76
C LEU A 156 5.36 -0.61 0.56
N VAL A 157 4.03 -0.61 0.66
CA VAL A 157 3.27 -1.13 1.81
C VAL A 157 2.46 -2.34 1.35
N VAL A 158 2.88 -3.51 1.78
CA VAL A 158 2.49 -4.80 1.18
C VAL A 158 2.03 -5.79 2.25
N LEU A 159 1.09 -6.65 1.92
CA LEU A 159 0.65 -7.78 2.74
C LEU A 159 1.65 -8.94 2.64
N PRO A 160 2.26 -9.39 3.76
CA PRO A 160 3.16 -10.53 3.76
C PRO A 160 2.40 -11.86 3.73
N LYS A 161 3.12 -12.94 3.44
CA LYS A 161 2.58 -14.32 3.52
C LYS A 161 2.31 -14.80 4.95
N PHE A 162 2.81 -14.11 5.95
CA PHE A 162 2.57 -14.40 7.36
C PHE A 162 2.06 -13.15 8.08
N CYS A 163 0.99 -13.32 8.84
CA CYS A 163 0.43 -12.29 9.71
C CYS A 163 0.12 -12.91 11.07
N LEU A 164 0.73 -12.38 12.13
CA LEU A 164 0.54 -12.88 13.49
C LEU A 164 -0.93 -12.86 13.90
N TRP A 165 -1.61 -11.75 13.72
CA TRP A 165 -3.01 -11.58 14.11
C TRP A 165 -3.96 -12.53 13.39
N GLU A 166 -3.77 -12.75 12.07
CA GLU A 166 -4.58 -13.76 11.35
C GLU A 166 -4.28 -15.18 11.85
N THR A 167 -3.01 -15.48 12.10
CA THR A 167 -2.62 -16.82 12.63
C THR A 167 -3.24 -17.09 13.99
N LEU A 168 -3.33 -16.07 14.88
CA LEU A 168 -3.99 -16.21 16.18
C LEU A 168 -5.50 -16.49 16.08
N LEU A 169 -6.14 -16.29 14.93
CA LEU A 169 -7.53 -16.68 14.72
C LEU A 169 -7.76 -18.20 14.76
N VAL A 170 -6.70 -19.00 14.71
CA VAL A 170 -6.76 -20.45 14.98
C VAL A 170 -7.42 -20.71 16.32
N PHE A 171 -7.10 -19.96 17.37
CA PHE A 171 -7.67 -20.12 18.71
C PHE A 171 -9.18 -19.76 18.78
N LYS A 172 -9.70 -19.11 17.75
CA LYS A 172 -11.14 -18.82 17.57
C LYS A 172 -11.80 -19.77 16.58
N GLY A 173 -11.15 -20.88 16.19
CA GLY A 173 -11.66 -21.87 15.24
C GLY A 173 -11.72 -21.38 13.78
N LYS A 174 -11.15 -20.21 13.46
CA LYS A 174 -11.18 -19.63 12.10
C LYS A 174 -9.99 -20.09 11.25
N PHE A 175 -9.82 -21.42 11.11
CA PHE A 175 -8.68 -22.03 10.42
C PHE A 175 -8.49 -21.55 8.97
N LYS A 176 -9.58 -21.40 8.19
CA LYS A 176 -9.50 -20.92 6.81
C LYS A 176 -8.86 -19.53 6.72
N THR A 177 -9.22 -18.63 7.61
CA THR A 177 -8.65 -17.28 7.68
C THR A 177 -7.21 -17.30 8.18
N ALA A 178 -6.94 -18.06 9.24
CA ALA A 178 -5.61 -18.15 9.84
C ALA A 178 -4.53 -18.64 8.87
N PHE A 179 -4.90 -19.55 7.96
CA PHE A 179 -3.96 -20.16 7.01
C PHE A 179 -4.10 -19.62 5.57
N ARG A 180 -4.98 -18.65 5.32
CA ARG A 180 -5.24 -18.18 3.94
C ARG A 180 -4.00 -17.63 3.24
N ARG A 181 -3.11 -16.94 3.96
CA ARG A 181 -1.90 -16.33 3.37
C ARG A 181 -0.82 -17.35 3.03
N PHE A 182 -0.70 -18.45 3.79
CA PHE A 182 0.32 -19.49 3.58
C PHE A 182 0.18 -20.21 2.23
N PHE A 183 -1.07 -20.48 1.82
CA PHE A 183 -1.36 -21.24 0.60
C PHE A 183 -1.78 -20.32 -0.56
N SER A 184 -1.07 -19.22 -0.74
CA SER A 184 -1.46 -18.11 -1.63
C SER A 184 -0.63 -18.01 -2.91
N SER A 185 0.06 -19.06 -3.33
CA SER A 185 0.93 -19.02 -4.53
C SER A 185 0.16 -18.68 -5.82
N LYS A 186 -1.12 -19.01 -5.89
CA LYS A 186 -2.01 -18.73 -7.02
C LYS A 186 -3.00 -17.59 -6.72
N GLY A 187 -2.72 -16.76 -5.72
CA GLY A 187 -3.67 -15.77 -5.21
C GLY A 187 -4.74 -16.38 -4.29
N ARG A 188 -5.45 -15.51 -3.60
CA ARG A 188 -6.61 -15.84 -2.77
C ARG A 188 -7.74 -14.89 -3.08
N LYS A 189 -8.95 -15.41 -3.23
CA LYS A 189 -10.13 -14.58 -3.52
C LYS A 189 -10.34 -13.54 -2.42
N ALA A 190 -10.31 -12.28 -2.80
CA ALA A 190 -10.81 -11.14 -2.05
C ALA A 190 -12.16 -10.74 -2.63
N HIS A 191 -12.99 -10.10 -1.81
CA HIS A 191 -14.32 -9.64 -2.20
C HIS A 191 -14.51 -8.20 -1.76
N VAL A 192 -14.81 -7.32 -2.70
CA VAL A 192 -15.08 -5.90 -2.48
C VAL A 192 -16.27 -5.51 -3.35
N GLU A 193 -17.29 -4.90 -2.76
CA GLU A 193 -18.49 -4.38 -3.45
C GLU A 193 -19.06 -5.32 -4.52
N GLY A 194 -19.27 -6.58 -4.13
CA GLY A 194 -19.89 -7.60 -5.00
C GLY A 194 -18.93 -8.24 -6.01
N VAL A 195 -17.70 -7.80 -6.12
CA VAL A 195 -16.72 -8.29 -7.09
C VAL A 195 -15.62 -9.11 -6.41
N TYR A 196 -15.28 -10.27 -7.00
CA TYR A 196 -14.19 -11.14 -6.55
C TYR A 196 -12.96 -10.97 -7.44
N PHE A 197 -11.79 -10.78 -6.81
CA PHE A 197 -10.49 -10.78 -7.48
C PHE A 197 -9.46 -11.57 -6.66
N ASP A 198 -8.32 -11.88 -7.25
CA ASP A 198 -7.26 -12.61 -6.56
C ASP A 198 -6.29 -11.63 -5.87
N CYS A 199 -6.08 -11.83 -4.56
CA CYS A 199 -5.10 -11.13 -3.76
C CYS A 199 -3.87 -12.03 -3.57
N PHE A 200 -2.68 -11.49 -3.87
CA PHE A 200 -1.39 -12.16 -3.75
C PHE A 200 -0.65 -11.64 -2.53
N TYR A 201 0.21 -12.46 -1.93
CA TYR A 201 0.97 -12.09 -0.74
C TYR A 201 2.47 -12.20 -1.02
N TYR A 202 3.21 -11.14 -0.71
CA TYR A 202 4.63 -11.05 -1.03
C TYR A 202 5.44 -10.77 0.23
N ASN A 203 6.44 -11.61 0.53
CA ASN A 203 7.34 -11.37 1.65
C ASN A 203 8.38 -10.28 1.29
N PRO A 204 8.94 -9.54 2.26
CA PRO A 204 10.02 -8.59 2.00
C PRO A 204 11.21 -9.19 1.25
N SER A 205 11.52 -10.47 1.49
CA SER A 205 12.60 -11.19 0.80
C SER A 205 12.39 -11.30 -0.72
N TYR A 206 11.13 -11.38 -1.16
CA TYR A 206 10.80 -11.41 -2.58
C TYR A 206 11.17 -10.08 -3.26
N ILE A 207 10.71 -8.96 -2.71
CA ILE A 207 11.00 -7.62 -3.25
C ILE A 207 12.51 -7.34 -3.21
N LYS A 208 13.16 -7.65 -2.07
CA LYS A 208 14.61 -7.49 -1.93
C LYS A 208 15.38 -8.26 -3.00
N LYS A 209 14.99 -9.51 -3.27
CA LYS A 209 15.66 -10.35 -4.29
C LYS A 209 15.53 -9.76 -5.69
N ARG A 210 14.35 -9.19 -6.04
CA ARG A 210 14.08 -8.63 -7.36
C ARG A 210 14.80 -7.31 -7.60
N LEU A 211 14.90 -6.46 -6.59
CA LEU A 211 15.48 -5.12 -6.70
C LEU A 211 16.97 -5.05 -6.31
N LYS A 212 17.59 -6.12 -5.84
CA LYS A 212 18.96 -6.12 -5.26
C LYS A 212 20.07 -5.62 -6.20
N GLN A 213 19.89 -5.67 -7.52
CA GLN A 213 20.93 -5.27 -8.48
C GLN A 213 20.99 -3.74 -8.62
N GLU A 214 19.84 -3.07 -8.52
CA GLU A 214 19.71 -1.65 -8.80
C GLU A 214 19.44 -0.79 -7.55
N PHE A 215 19.06 -1.45 -6.44
CA PHE A 215 18.62 -0.76 -5.23
C PHE A 215 19.30 -1.27 -3.96
N ASP A 216 19.57 -0.35 -3.05
CA ASP A 216 19.98 -0.61 -1.67
C ASP A 216 18.80 -0.50 -0.72
N ILE A 217 18.74 -1.37 0.30
CA ILE A 217 17.63 -1.39 1.26
C ILE A 217 17.84 -0.30 2.29
N LEU A 218 16.90 0.64 2.40
CA LEU A 218 16.89 1.65 3.46
C LEU A 218 16.30 1.10 4.77
N GLY A 219 15.23 0.33 4.67
CA GLY A 219 14.59 -0.24 5.86
C GLY A 219 13.40 -1.15 5.55
N VAL A 220 13.05 -1.96 6.54
CA VAL A 220 11.82 -2.74 6.59
C VAL A 220 11.21 -2.57 7.97
N GLU A 221 9.95 -2.16 8.03
CA GLU A 221 9.19 -2.02 9.28
C GLU A 221 7.90 -2.84 9.19
N GLY A 222 7.55 -3.53 10.28
CA GLY A 222 6.23 -4.14 10.42
C GLY A 222 5.17 -3.08 10.68
N LEU A 223 3.94 -3.34 10.26
CA LEU A 223 2.81 -2.45 10.45
C LEU A 223 1.61 -3.27 10.92
N CYS A 224 1.01 -2.85 12.04
CA CYS A 224 0.02 -3.63 12.79
C CYS A 224 0.54 -5.04 13.12
N THR A 225 1.73 -5.07 13.73
CA THR A 225 2.34 -6.29 14.26
C THR A 225 1.89 -6.53 15.70
N ILE A 226 1.99 -5.50 16.54
CA ILE A 226 1.59 -5.49 17.96
C ILE A 226 0.22 -4.83 18.10
N VAL A 227 0.01 -3.70 17.44
CA VAL A 227 -1.30 -3.05 17.34
C VAL A 227 -2.25 -3.95 16.54
N PRO A 228 -3.45 -4.25 17.07
CA PRO A 228 -4.45 -5.02 16.33
C PRO A 228 -4.81 -4.36 15.00
N PRO A 229 -4.94 -5.14 13.91
CA PRO A 229 -5.38 -4.63 12.62
C PRO A 229 -6.81 -4.09 12.64
N SER A 230 -7.16 -3.24 11.66
CA SER A 230 -8.48 -2.60 11.54
C SER A 230 -9.67 -3.56 11.45
N TYR A 231 -9.45 -4.80 10.97
CA TYR A 231 -10.52 -5.81 10.98
C TYR A 231 -10.88 -6.35 12.39
N ILE A 232 -10.15 -5.94 13.44
CA ILE A 232 -10.56 -6.08 14.85
C ILE A 232 -11.24 -4.77 15.25
N GLU A 233 -12.50 -4.64 14.80
CA GLU A 233 -13.27 -3.41 14.85
C GLU A 233 -13.42 -2.82 16.25
N GLY A 234 -13.23 -1.51 16.34
CA GLY A 234 -13.43 -0.73 17.57
C GLY A 234 -12.44 -1.04 18.69
N PHE A 235 -11.30 -1.66 18.40
CA PHE A 235 -10.32 -1.97 19.45
C PHE A 235 -9.74 -0.70 20.10
N ALA A 236 -9.37 0.26 19.29
CA ALA A 236 -8.75 1.50 19.77
C ALA A 236 -9.72 2.31 20.64
N GLU A 237 -10.98 2.37 20.24
CA GLU A 237 -12.06 3.08 20.92
C GLU A 237 -12.49 2.38 22.22
N LYS A 238 -12.60 1.05 22.18
CA LYS A 238 -12.98 0.24 23.36
C LYS A 238 -11.87 0.12 24.39
N HIS A 239 -10.60 0.18 23.94
CA HIS A 239 -9.43 -0.05 24.79
C HIS A 239 -8.35 1.05 24.62
N PRO A 240 -8.64 2.35 24.83
CA PRO A 240 -7.73 3.44 24.47
C PRO A 240 -6.39 3.40 25.24
N ARG A 241 -6.40 2.94 26.50
CA ARG A 241 -5.15 2.78 27.27
C ARG A 241 -4.27 1.67 26.71
N ALA A 242 -4.84 0.51 26.39
CA ALA A 242 -4.11 -0.60 25.76
C ALA A 242 -3.58 -0.18 24.39
N TYR A 243 -4.41 0.47 23.58
CA TYR A 243 -4.00 0.97 22.26
C TYR A 243 -2.77 1.90 22.36
N LYS A 244 -2.77 2.86 23.29
CA LYS A 244 -1.62 3.77 23.53
C LYS A 244 -0.33 3.01 23.91
N ILE A 245 -0.45 1.98 24.75
CA ILE A 245 0.70 1.15 25.14
C ILE A 245 1.21 0.35 23.94
N LEU A 246 0.30 -0.31 23.19
CA LEU A 246 0.66 -1.15 22.05
C LEU A 246 1.27 -0.34 20.91
N THR A 247 0.80 0.88 20.64
CA THR A 247 1.42 1.79 19.65
C THR A 247 2.85 2.17 20.06
N GLY A 248 3.11 2.43 21.34
CA GLY A 248 4.46 2.70 21.84
C GLY A 248 5.41 1.50 21.67
N TRP A 249 4.92 0.29 21.96
CA TRP A 249 5.70 -0.94 21.77
C TRP A 249 5.96 -1.22 20.28
N GLU A 250 4.95 -1.03 19.43
CA GLU A 250 5.12 -1.20 18.00
C GLU A 250 6.12 -0.21 17.42
N ASP A 251 6.08 1.04 17.84
CA ASP A 251 7.04 2.06 17.41
C ASP A 251 8.49 1.72 17.79
N SER A 252 8.70 1.10 18.94
CA SER A 252 10.03 0.67 19.40
C SER A 252 10.52 -0.57 18.68
N LEU A 253 9.63 -1.49 18.31
CA LEU A 253 9.98 -2.83 17.83
C LEU A 253 9.80 -3.03 16.33
N LYS A 254 9.13 -2.12 15.63
CA LYS A 254 8.74 -2.23 14.21
C LYS A 254 9.84 -2.64 13.24
N GLY A 255 11.10 -2.21 13.49
CA GLY A 255 12.27 -2.54 12.66
C GLY A 255 13.04 -3.77 13.14
N SER A 256 12.67 -4.34 14.30
CA SER A 256 13.37 -5.46 14.93
C SER A 256 12.86 -6.81 14.44
N TRP A 257 13.73 -7.82 14.47
CA TRP A 257 13.31 -9.21 14.27
C TRP A 257 12.59 -9.73 15.54
N PRO A 258 11.47 -10.47 15.45
CA PRO A 258 10.74 -10.87 14.23
C PRO A 258 9.68 -9.84 13.77
N PHE A 259 9.44 -8.75 14.52
CA PHE A 259 8.29 -7.84 14.38
C PHE A 259 8.16 -7.23 12.97
N LYS A 260 9.26 -6.92 12.30
CA LYS A 260 9.25 -6.40 10.93
C LYS A 260 8.73 -7.36 9.85
N TYR A 261 8.46 -8.62 10.20
CA TYR A 261 8.06 -9.68 9.24
C TYR A 261 6.71 -10.32 9.54
N ILE A 262 6.10 -10.02 10.69
CA ILE A 262 4.92 -10.73 11.18
C ILE A 262 3.69 -9.83 11.32
N GLY A 263 3.75 -8.60 10.80
CA GLY A 263 2.65 -7.63 10.81
C GLY A 263 1.53 -7.97 9.84
N ASP A 264 0.44 -7.24 9.97
CA ASP A 264 -0.64 -7.27 8.97
C ASP A 264 -0.11 -6.79 7.61
N TYR A 265 0.66 -5.69 7.63
CA TYR A 265 1.46 -5.19 6.51
C TYR A 265 2.94 -5.10 6.90
N TYR A 266 3.76 -4.80 5.92
CA TYR A 266 5.10 -4.25 6.15
C TYR A 266 5.34 -3.07 5.21
N ILE A 267 6.19 -2.15 5.66
CA ILE A 267 6.74 -1.05 4.87
C ILE A 267 8.14 -1.47 4.44
N ILE A 268 8.45 -1.38 3.17
CA ILE A 268 9.82 -1.56 2.67
C ILE A 268 10.24 -0.35 1.85
N SER A 269 11.39 0.23 2.19
CA SER A 269 12.00 1.32 1.43
C SER A 269 13.36 0.92 0.88
N LEU A 270 13.58 1.28 -0.38
CA LEU A 270 14.83 1.01 -1.10
C LEU A 270 15.26 2.31 -1.82
N ARG A 271 16.54 2.48 -2.04
CA ARG A 271 17.16 3.60 -2.76
C ARG A 271 17.84 3.11 -4.02
N LYS A 272 17.56 3.75 -5.16
CA LYS A 272 18.26 3.52 -6.41
C LYS A 272 19.73 3.93 -6.26
N ARG A 273 20.65 3.05 -6.70
CA ARG A 273 22.08 3.30 -6.74
C ARG A 273 22.49 4.38 -7.73
#